data_7432c32691c09e6ad129abbee5dd5679
#
_entry.id   7432c32691c09e6ad129abbee5dd5679
#
_cell.length_a   1.000
_cell.length_b   1.000
_cell.length_c   1.000
_cell.angle_alpha   90.00
_cell.angle_beta   90.00
_cell.angle_gamma   90.00
#
_symmetry.space_group_name_H-M   'P 1'
#
loop_
_entity.id
_entity.type
_entity.pdbx_description
1 polymer ?
#
loop_
_entity_poly.entity_id
_entity_poly.type
_entity_poly.pdbx_seq_one_letter_code
_entity_poly.pdbx_strand_id
1 'polypeptide(L)'
;MEKTDAESTADGKKHSERAASMEEEMQRFLAQEIPSVRTTLLAYLAEATWAGRAQFVSSSSNVVPKMQSYYQSSRMWNLSPGSSLNPVSANVITPPGGNPIIETVFKVESQRRGQGGPYLREVVFVRERNRWKIDWEALVRHSPQSWSLFYADVAGSNQPSEFRLFARKIMTRVQNGTPVMVLKFYQGREDIEEMWKQDTPPVIVARDSENGRRFHEIFQRDPSQSRPGDPRLWHRDPQDLRRVRVQLRWKTGKDDERYLVVDRVLAGNWLSGAGGEGSSLEEFSNVREASGQEENHVDLSSDEVE
;
A
#
# COMPACT_ATOMS: atom_id res chain seq x y z
N MET A 1 43.59 18.25 15.61
CA MET A 1 42.46 18.09 14.67
C MET A 1 42.06 16.61 14.63
N GLU A 2 41.68 16.02 15.81
CA GLU A 2 41.46 14.58 15.97
C GLU A 2 40.18 14.23 16.80
N LYS A 3 39.26 15.18 16.99
CA LYS A 3 38.06 14.98 17.83
C LYS A 3 36.78 14.61 17.06
N THR A 4 36.79 14.71 15.74
CA THR A 4 35.56 14.57 14.92
C THR A 4 35.17 13.13 14.56
N ASP A 5 36.14 12.21 14.53
CA ASP A 5 35.90 10.83 14.08
C ASP A 5 35.32 9.91 15.18
N ALA A 6 35.56 10.22 16.45
CA ALA A 6 35.08 9.41 17.57
C ALA A 6 33.59 9.65 17.89
N GLU A 7 33.07 10.86 17.66
CA GLU A 7 31.64 11.18 17.87
C GLU A 7 30.75 10.55 16.79
N SER A 8 31.22 10.54 15.53
CA SER A 8 30.45 9.92 14.42
C SER A 8 30.31 8.40 14.59
N THR A 9 31.29 7.71 15.14
CA THR A 9 31.20 6.27 15.40
C THR A 9 30.32 5.91 16.59
N ALA A 10 30.26 6.76 17.61
CA ALA A 10 29.40 6.55 18.80
C ALA A 10 27.92 6.71 18.47
N ASP A 11 27.55 7.68 17.63
CA ASP A 11 26.18 7.89 17.19
C ASP A 11 25.70 6.77 16.25
N GLY A 12 26.55 6.31 15.34
CA GLY A 12 26.24 5.15 14.49
C GLY A 12 25.96 3.88 15.29
N LYS A 13 26.72 3.64 16.36
CA LYS A 13 26.52 2.49 17.25
C LYS A 13 25.20 2.57 18.03
N LYS A 14 24.88 3.73 18.60
CA LYS A 14 23.59 3.95 19.31
C LYS A 14 22.38 3.79 18.38
N HIS A 15 22.47 4.26 17.14
CA HIS A 15 21.40 4.05 16.15
C HIS A 15 21.22 2.57 15.80
N SER A 16 22.30 1.82 15.65
CA SER A 16 22.24 0.38 15.38
C SER A 16 21.66 -0.40 16.56
N GLU A 17 22.05 -0.11 17.80
CA GLU A 17 21.50 -0.75 19.00
C GLU A 17 20.01 -0.45 19.20
N ARG A 18 19.58 0.79 18.93
CA ARG A 18 18.18 1.18 18.98
C ARG A 18 17.34 0.49 17.90
N ALA A 19 17.84 0.37 16.68
CA ALA A 19 17.17 -0.34 15.60
C ALA A 19 17.02 -1.84 15.91
N ALA A 20 18.04 -2.48 16.47
CA ALA A 20 17.99 -3.88 16.89
C ALA A 20 16.97 -4.10 18.01
N SER A 21 16.92 -3.20 19.01
CA SER A 21 15.94 -3.28 20.09
C SER A 21 14.50 -3.13 19.58
N MET A 22 14.24 -2.22 18.63
CA MET A 22 12.91 -2.06 18.01
C MET A 22 12.52 -3.30 17.19
N GLU A 23 13.46 -3.90 16.48
CA GLU A 23 13.20 -5.14 15.74
C GLU A 23 12.82 -6.30 16.68
N GLU A 24 13.55 -6.48 17.80
CA GLU A 24 13.22 -7.50 18.79
C GLU A 24 11.85 -7.27 19.44
N GLU A 25 11.49 -6.03 19.73
CA GLU A 25 10.18 -5.67 20.27
C GLU A 25 9.07 -5.99 19.27
N MET A 26 9.26 -5.64 18.00
CA MET A 26 8.33 -5.94 16.94
C MET A 26 8.17 -7.46 16.76
N GLN A 27 9.25 -8.23 16.76
CA GLN A 27 9.19 -9.70 16.65
C GLN A 27 8.47 -10.33 17.84
N ARG A 28 8.71 -9.85 19.06
CA ARG A 28 7.97 -10.29 20.24
C ARG A 28 6.48 -9.99 20.12
N PHE A 29 6.12 -8.78 19.71
CA PHE A 29 4.74 -8.40 19.49
C PHE A 29 4.07 -9.31 18.44
N LEU A 30 4.71 -9.53 17.29
CA LEU A 30 4.20 -10.41 16.25
C LEU A 30 4.02 -11.84 16.74
N ALA A 31 4.98 -12.37 17.47
CA ALA A 31 4.90 -13.72 18.03
C ALA A 31 3.66 -13.90 18.96
N GLN A 32 3.29 -12.86 19.69
CA GLN A 32 2.13 -12.85 20.56
C GLN A 32 0.80 -12.70 19.78
N GLU A 33 0.78 -11.85 18.75
CA GLU A 33 -0.47 -11.46 18.09
C GLU A 33 -0.82 -12.30 16.86
N ILE A 34 0.15 -12.92 16.18
CA ILE A 34 -0.09 -13.74 14.98
C ILE A 34 -1.10 -14.89 15.22
N PRO A 35 -1.10 -15.62 16.34
CA PRO A 35 -2.15 -16.62 16.61
C PRO A 35 -3.55 -16.00 16.61
N SER A 36 -3.71 -14.83 17.18
CA SER A 36 -5.00 -14.11 17.27
C SER A 36 -5.49 -13.61 15.91
N VAL A 37 -4.61 -12.98 15.10
CA VAL A 37 -4.99 -12.54 13.74
C VAL A 37 -5.32 -13.73 12.85
N ARG A 38 -4.57 -14.84 12.96
CA ARG A 38 -4.88 -16.09 12.23
C ARG A 38 -6.25 -16.64 12.62
N THR A 39 -6.59 -16.66 13.91
CA THR A 39 -7.91 -17.08 14.39
C THR A 39 -9.02 -16.20 13.84
N THR A 40 -8.83 -14.87 13.82
CA THR A 40 -9.77 -13.92 13.22
C THR A 40 -9.99 -14.22 11.73
N LEU A 41 -8.91 -14.48 10.98
CA LEU A 41 -9.02 -14.80 9.56
C LEU A 41 -9.74 -16.14 9.33
N LEU A 42 -9.43 -17.17 10.10
CA LEU A 42 -10.11 -18.47 9.99
C LEU A 42 -11.61 -18.33 10.29
N ALA A 43 -11.97 -17.58 11.32
CA ALA A 43 -13.37 -17.32 11.65
C ALA A 43 -14.10 -16.54 10.52
N TYR A 44 -13.45 -15.52 9.95
CA TYR A 44 -13.95 -14.82 8.77
C TYR A 44 -14.18 -15.75 7.58
N LEU A 45 -13.24 -16.65 7.30
CA LEU A 45 -13.33 -17.57 6.16
C LEU A 45 -14.33 -18.72 6.37
N ALA A 46 -14.63 -19.06 7.64
CA ALA A 46 -15.64 -20.05 7.99
C ALA A 46 -17.08 -19.56 7.72
N GLU A 47 -17.28 -18.24 7.71
CA GLU A 47 -18.61 -17.67 7.44
C GLU A 47 -19.01 -17.86 5.99
N ALA A 48 -20.17 -18.48 5.78
CA ALA A 48 -20.68 -18.81 4.46
C ALA A 48 -21.23 -17.58 3.70
N THR A 49 -21.58 -16.50 4.41
CA THR A 49 -22.18 -15.31 3.84
C THR A 49 -21.33 -14.07 4.09
N TRP A 50 -21.40 -13.11 3.21
CA TRP A 50 -20.72 -11.83 3.39
C TRP A 50 -21.25 -11.10 4.65
N ALA A 51 -22.53 -11.23 4.96
CA ALA A 51 -23.13 -10.63 6.16
C ALA A 51 -22.55 -11.23 7.45
N GLY A 52 -22.35 -12.54 7.51
CA GLY A 52 -21.65 -13.19 8.62
C GLY A 52 -20.19 -12.72 8.74
N ARG A 53 -19.50 -12.48 7.61
CA ARG A 53 -18.14 -11.95 7.59
C ARG A 53 -18.00 -10.53 8.09
N ALA A 54 -19.05 -9.73 8.00
CA ALA A 54 -19.05 -8.32 8.39
C ALA A 54 -18.64 -8.10 9.86
N GLN A 55 -18.90 -9.07 10.75
CA GLN A 55 -18.49 -8.98 12.15
C GLN A 55 -16.96 -9.04 12.38
N PHE A 56 -16.19 -9.52 11.40
CA PHE A 56 -14.74 -9.66 11.48
C PHE A 56 -13.99 -8.52 10.78
N VAL A 57 -14.69 -7.61 10.11
CA VAL A 57 -14.06 -6.50 9.40
C VAL A 57 -14.04 -5.22 10.22
N SER A 58 -13.05 -4.37 9.97
CA SER A 58 -12.96 -3.05 10.59
C SER A 58 -13.99 -2.09 10.02
N SER A 59 -14.39 -1.09 10.79
CA SER A 59 -15.32 -0.04 10.37
C SER A 59 -16.57 -0.61 9.69
N SER A 60 -17.14 -1.67 10.27
CA SER A 60 -18.19 -2.48 9.64
C SER A 60 -19.39 -1.67 9.14
N SER A 61 -19.79 -0.60 9.84
CA SER A 61 -20.85 0.29 9.41
C SER A 61 -20.62 0.93 8.04
N ASN A 62 -19.38 1.29 7.73
CA ASN A 62 -19.00 1.91 6.46
C ASN A 62 -18.70 0.85 5.38
N VAL A 63 -18.24 -0.32 5.78
CA VAL A 63 -17.77 -1.38 4.90
C VAL A 63 -18.92 -2.30 4.45
N VAL A 64 -19.92 -2.53 5.28
CA VAL A 64 -21.06 -3.43 4.97
C VAL A 64 -21.77 -3.09 3.66
N PRO A 65 -22.14 -1.84 3.36
CA PRO A 65 -22.75 -1.50 2.07
C PRO A 65 -21.84 -1.79 0.88
N LYS A 66 -20.53 -1.59 1.06
CA LYS A 66 -19.52 -1.88 0.03
C LYS A 66 -19.38 -3.39 -0.18
N MET A 67 -19.37 -4.19 0.90
CA MET A 67 -19.35 -5.65 0.84
C MET A 67 -20.58 -6.19 0.11
N GLN A 68 -21.75 -5.67 0.42
CA GLN A 68 -23.00 -6.06 -0.24
C GLN A 68 -22.93 -5.84 -1.74
N SER A 69 -22.53 -4.64 -2.17
CA SER A 69 -22.38 -4.32 -3.59
C SER A 69 -21.30 -5.17 -4.28
N TYR A 70 -20.15 -5.31 -3.65
CA TYR A 70 -19.01 -6.06 -4.19
C TYR A 70 -19.36 -7.54 -4.43
N TYR A 71 -20.01 -8.20 -3.47
CA TYR A 71 -20.32 -9.62 -3.56
C TYR A 71 -21.53 -9.95 -4.43
N GLN A 72 -22.21 -8.96 -5.00
CA GLN A 72 -23.18 -9.19 -6.08
C GLN A 72 -22.51 -9.66 -7.38
N SER A 73 -21.26 -9.21 -7.63
CA SER A 73 -20.50 -9.50 -8.85
C SER A 73 -19.22 -10.28 -8.62
N SER A 74 -18.74 -10.39 -7.39
CA SER A 74 -17.47 -10.97 -7.03
C SER A 74 -17.62 -12.20 -6.15
N ARG A 75 -16.72 -13.17 -6.34
CA ARG A 75 -16.68 -14.37 -5.50
C ARG A 75 -16.02 -14.07 -4.16
N MET A 76 -16.58 -14.65 -3.10
CA MET A 76 -15.93 -14.66 -1.80
C MET A 76 -14.70 -15.58 -1.82
N TRP A 77 -13.64 -15.12 -1.17
CA TRP A 77 -12.51 -15.99 -0.90
C TRP A 77 -12.88 -17.01 0.17
N ASN A 78 -12.82 -18.28 -0.18
CA ASN A 78 -13.10 -19.41 0.70
C ASN A 78 -11.90 -20.35 0.72
N LEU A 79 -11.62 -20.96 1.87
CA LEU A 79 -10.68 -22.05 1.94
C LEU A 79 -11.36 -23.34 1.50
N SER A 80 -10.70 -24.09 0.63
CA SER A 80 -11.13 -25.45 0.31
C SER A 80 -10.99 -26.34 1.55
N PRO A 81 -11.89 -27.32 1.76
CA PRO A 81 -11.74 -28.28 2.86
C PRO A 81 -10.36 -28.95 2.85
N GLY A 82 -9.71 -28.99 3.99
CA GLY A 82 -8.35 -29.55 4.14
C GLY A 82 -7.22 -28.59 3.74
N SER A 83 -7.53 -27.34 3.36
CA SER A 83 -6.47 -26.35 3.12
C SER A 83 -5.81 -25.91 4.43
N SER A 84 -4.50 -25.69 4.37
CA SER A 84 -3.74 -25.04 5.44
C SER A 84 -3.57 -23.55 5.16
N LEU A 85 -3.49 -22.76 6.22
CA LEU A 85 -3.27 -21.32 6.18
C LEU A 85 -2.11 -20.99 7.11
N ASN A 86 -0.94 -20.76 6.54
CA ASN A 86 0.30 -20.56 7.30
C ASN A 86 0.84 -19.16 7.08
N PRO A 87 1.09 -18.37 8.15
CA PRO A 87 1.76 -17.08 8.01
C PRO A 87 3.20 -17.30 7.55
N VAL A 88 3.63 -16.60 6.51
CA VAL A 88 4.99 -16.70 5.94
C VAL A 88 5.79 -15.42 6.09
N SER A 89 5.11 -14.31 6.28
CA SER A 89 5.71 -13.04 6.72
C SER A 89 4.66 -12.20 7.42
N ALA A 90 5.10 -11.37 8.34
CA ALA A 90 4.27 -10.37 8.99
C ALA A 90 5.08 -9.11 9.25
N ASN A 91 4.39 -7.98 9.24
CA ASN A 91 4.95 -6.67 9.53
C ASN A 91 3.98 -5.90 10.44
N VAL A 92 4.54 -5.04 11.30
CA VAL A 92 3.76 -4.12 12.14
C VAL A 92 3.91 -2.71 11.61
N ILE A 93 2.79 -2.07 11.41
CA ILE A 93 2.69 -0.67 11.03
C ILE A 93 2.08 0.07 12.21
N THR A 94 2.77 1.05 12.75
CA THR A 94 2.23 1.87 13.84
C THR A 94 2.04 3.29 13.34
N PRO A 95 0.79 3.67 12.99
CA PRO A 95 0.48 5.05 12.62
C PRO A 95 0.74 5.97 13.82
N PRO A 96 1.13 7.23 13.59
CA PRO A 96 1.27 8.21 14.65
C PRO A 96 -0.03 8.36 15.45
N GLY A 97 0.02 8.12 16.77
CA GLY A 97 -1.15 8.20 17.64
C GLY A 97 -2.25 7.15 17.39
N GLY A 98 -2.01 6.22 16.48
CA GLY A 98 -2.95 5.15 16.11
C GLY A 98 -2.62 3.81 16.75
N ASN A 99 -3.56 2.87 16.60
CA ASN A 99 -3.35 1.49 16.99
C ASN A 99 -2.41 0.77 16.00
N PRO A 100 -1.63 -0.22 16.46
CA PRO A 100 -0.82 -1.02 15.57
C PRO A 100 -1.69 -1.75 14.54
N ILE A 101 -1.17 -1.83 13.31
CA ILE A 101 -1.73 -2.55 12.17
C ILE A 101 -0.79 -3.73 11.90
N ILE A 102 -1.31 -4.92 11.68
CA ILE A 102 -0.52 -6.07 11.25
C ILE A 102 -0.84 -6.38 9.80
N GLU A 103 0.18 -6.36 8.96
CA GLU A 103 0.13 -6.91 7.63
C GLU A 103 0.74 -8.31 7.65
N THR A 104 0.02 -9.30 7.17
CA THR A 104 0.49 -10.68 7.15
C THR A 104 0.28 -11.29 5.78
N VAL A 105 1.28 -11.97 5.27
CA VAL A 105 1.17 -12.81 4.07
C VAL A 105 0.99 -14.25 4.51
N PHE A 106 -0.12 -14.84 4.11
CA PHE A 106 -0.42 -16.25 4.34
C PHE A 106 -0.12 -17.07 3.09
N LYS A 107 0.53 -18.22 3.28
CA LYS A 107 0.62 -19.28 2.29
C LYS A 107 -0.61 -20.16 2.46
N VAL A 108 -1.38 -20.29 1.40
CA VAL A 108 -2.56 -21.18 1.35
C VAL A 108 -2.15 -22.43 0.56
N GLU A 109 -2.28 -23.58 1.18
CA GLU A 109 -1.95 -24.86 0.55
C GLU A 109 -3.21 -25.74 0.55
N SER A 110 -3.64 -26.18 -0.63
CA SER A 110 -4.75 -27.12 -0.77
C SER A 110 -4.24 -28.55 -0.75
N GLN A 111 -4.86 -29.42 0.04
CA GLN A 111 -4.54 -30.85 0.05
C GLN A 111 -5.16 -31.60 -1.16
N ARG A 112 -6.07 -30.98 -1.89
CA ARG A 112 -6.71 -31.63 -3.04
C ARG A 112 -5.77 -31.63 -4.25
N ARG A 113 -5.39 -32.82 -4.69
CA ARG A 113 -4.67 -33.02 -5.97
C ARG A 113 -5.47 -32.42 -7.13
N GLY A 114 -4.83 -31.55 -7.92
CA GLY A 114 -5.43 -30.95 -9.13
C GLY A 114 -6.11 -29.58 -8.93
N GLN A 115 -6.19 -29.05 -7.73
CA GLN A 115 -6.57 -27.66 -7.49
C GLN A 115 -5.30 -26.85 -7.28
N GLY A 116 -4.84 -26.12 -8.26
CA GLY A 116 -3.76 -25.11 -8.22
C GLY A 116 -2.65 -25.30 -7.18
N GLY A 117 -1.45 -24.84 -7.46
CA GLY A 117 -0.35 -24.85 -6.48
C GLY A 117 -0.65 -23.96 -5.26
N PRO A 118 0.27 -23.97 -4.29
CA PRO A 118 0.17 -23.05 -3.16
C PRO A 118 0.22 -21.60 -3.66
N TYR A 119 -0.62 -20.76 -3.08
CA TYR A 119 -0.64 -19.33 -3.39
C TYR A 119 -0.49 -18.48 -2.13
N LEU A 120 -0.11 -17.22 -2.33
CA LEU A 120 0.07 -16.26 -1.24
C LEU A 120 -1.14 -15.32 -1.17
N ARG A 121 -1.56 -15.03 0.06
CA ARG A 121 -2.63 -14.06 0.31
C ARG A 121 -2.20 -13.07 1.37
N GLU A 122 -2.23 -11.81 1.01
CA GLU A 122 -1.97 -10.72 1.93
C GLU A 122 -3.26 -10.34 2.65
N VAL A 123 -3.17 -10.15 3.95
CA VAL A 123 -4.27 -9.71 4.80
C VAL A 123 -3.75 -8.66 5.78
N VAL A 124 -4.47 -7.56 5.86
CA VAL A 124 -4.20 -6.48 6.81
C VAL A 124 -5.19 -6.56 7.95
N PHE A 125 -4.67 -6.45 9.17
CA PHE A 125 -5.46 -6.45 10.40
C PHE A 125 -5.28 -5.13 11.14
N VAL A 126 -6.39 -4.56 11.56
CA VAL A 126 -6.44 -3.36 12.40
C VAL A 126 -7.05 -3.70 13.75
N ARG A 127 -6.67 -2.98 14.80
CA ARG A 127 -7.17 -3.25 16.15
C ARG A 127 -8.33 -2.32 16.47
N GLU A 128 -9.53 -2.91 16.66
CA GLU A 128 -10.73 -2.18 17.10
C GLU A 128 -11.23 -2.77 18.43
N ARG A 129 -11.41 -1.92 19.46
CA ARG A 129 -11.93 -2.33 20.77
C ARG A 129 -11.24 -3.60 21.32
N ASN A 130 -9.92 -3.61 21.26
CA ASN A 130 -9.06 -4.75 21.68
C ASN A 130 -9.26 -6.06 20.90
N ARG A 131 -9.86 -6.03 19.72
CA ARG A 131 -9.99 -7.19 18.83
C ARG A 131 -9.35 -6.91 17.48
N TRP A 132 -8.73 -7.90 16.92
CA TRP A 132 -8.25 -7.81 15.53
C TRP A 132 -9.43 -7.92 14.57
N LYS A 133 -9.43 -7.03 13.61
CA LYS A 133 -10.40 -6.94 12.53
C LYS A 133 -9.65 -6.86 11.20
N ILE A 134 -10.24 -7.40 10.16
CA ILE A 134 -9.67 -7.39 8.83
C ILE A 134 -9.96 -6.04 8.16
N ASP A 135 -8.94 -5.40 7.57
CA ASP A 135 -9.14 -4.34 6.59
C ASP A 135 -9.65 -4.98 5.29
N TRP A 136 -10.98 -5.05 5.19
CA TRP A 136 -11.61 -5.72 4.05
C TRP A 136 -11.35 -5.01 2.73
N GLU A 137 -11.30 -3.69 2.73
CA GLU A 137 -11.04 -2.93 1.50
C GLU A 137 -9.63 -3.19 0.97
N ALA A 138 -8.63 -3.31 1.86
CA ALA A 138 -7.29 -3.72 1.48
C ALA A 138 -7.26 -5.17 0.99
N LEU A 139 -7.96 -6.09 1.70
CA LEU A 139 -8.01 -7.51 1.36
C LEU A 139 -8.53 -7.77 -0.06
N VAL A 140 -9.62 -7.10 -0.45
CA VAL A 140 -10.24 -7.27 -1.78
C VAL A 140 -9.77 -6.21 -2.79
N ARG A 141 -8.88 -5.29 -2.37
CA ARG A 141 -8.48 -4.11 -3.16
C ARG A 141 -9.70 -3.38 -3.70
N HIS A 142 -10.64 -3.12 -2.78
CA HIS A 142 -11.93 -2.54 -3.12
C HIS A 142 -11.76 -1.23 -3.88
N SER A 143 -12.54 -1.10 -4.95
CA SER A 143 -12.77 0.14 -5.70
C SER A 143 -14.27 0.29 -5.94
N PRO A 144 -14.81 1.50 -5.93
CA PRO A 144 -16.22 1.73 -6.25
C PRO A 144 -16.62 1.24 -7.64
N GLN A 145 -15.66 1.20 -8.56
CA GLN A 145 -15.78 0.72 -9.92
C GLN A 145 -14.70 -0.33 -10.20
N SER A 146 -15.03 -1.37 -10.95
CA SER A 146 -14.05 -2.35 -11.43
C SER A 146 -12.98 -1.66 -12.29
N TRP A 147 -11.69 -1.95 -12.02
CA TRP A 147 -10.59 -1.42 -12.81
C TRP A 147 -10.73 -1.74 -14.31
N SER A 148 -11.09 -2.98 -14.63
CA SER A 148 -11.27 -3.40 -16.03
C SER A 148 -12.42 -2.67 -16.71
N LEU A 149 -13.54 -2.43 -16.02
CA LEU A 149 -14.65 -1.65 -16.58
C LEU A 149 -14.28 -0.17 -16.70
N PHE A 150 -13.63 0.40 -15.72
CA PHE A 150 -13.13 1.78 -15.78
C PHE A 150 -12.16 1.96 -16.93
N TYR A 151 -11.26 1.01 -17.12
CA TYR A 151 -10.26 1.04 -18.17
C TYR A 151 -10.88 0.84 -19.57
N ALA A 152 -11.83 -0.09 -19.69
CA ALA A 152 -12.56 -0.36 -20.93
C ALA A 152 -13.67 0.67 -21.22
N ASP A 153 -14.13 1.36 -20.20
CA ASP A 153 -15.20 2.36 -20.31
C ASP A 153 -14.67 3.65 -20.93
N VAL A 154 -14.40 3.56 -22.19
CA VAL A 154 -13.99 4.68 -23.04
C VAL A 154 -15.12 5.70 -23.17
N ALA A 155 -16.37 5.32 -22.94
CA ALA A 155 -17.57 6.16 -23.08
C ALA A 155 -17.98 6.83 -21.76
N GLY A 156 -17.29 6.50 -20.68
CA GLY A 156 -17.87 6.67 -19.38
C GLY A 156 -17.71 8.00 -18.72
N SER A 157 -17.84 7.87 -17.49
CA SER A 157 -17.92 8.93 -16.52
C SER A 157 -16.63 9.72 -16.45
N ASN A 158 -16.72 11.03 -16.61
CA ASN A 158 -15.63 11.96 -16.28
C ASN A 158 -15.46 12.12 -14.75
N GLN A 159 -16.17 11.30 -13.96
CA GLN A 159 -16.09 11.35 -12.52
C GLN A 159 -14.86 10.62 -12.02
N PRO A 160 -14.15 11.17 -11.02
CA PRO A 160 -13.03 10.50 -10.41
C PRO A 160 -13.47 9.22 -9.72
N SER A 161 -12.70 8.14 -9.89
CA SER A 161 -12.92 6.88 -9.20
C SER A 161 -11.67 6.48 -8.42
N GLU A 162 -11.86 5.98 -7.19
CA GLU A 162 -10.76 5.54 -6.33
C GLU A 162 -10.31 4.13 -6.66
N PHE A 163 -8.99 3.94 -6.73
CA PHE A 163 -8.36 2.65 -7.01
C PHE A 163 -7.18 2.40 -6.09
N ARG A 164 -6.98 1.11 -5.77
CA ARG A 164 -5.77 0.56 -5.15
C ARG A 164 -4.96 -0.16 -6.22
N LEU A 165 -3.91 0.49 -6.69
CA LEU A 165 -3.10 0.07 -7.85
C LEU A 165 -1.63 0.00 -7.49
N PHE A 166 -0.88 -0.68 -8.33
CA PHE A 166 0.55 -0.45 -8.45
C PHE A 166 0.81 0.68 -9.44
N ALA A 167 1.70 1.59 -9.09
CA ALA A 167 2.22 2.62 -9.98
C ALA A 167 3.66 2.30 -10.34
N ARG A 168 4.01 2.46 -11.64
CA ARG A 168 5.37 2.39 -12.16
C ARG A 168 5.75 3.73 -12.75
N LYS A 169 6.91 4.25 -12.33
CA LYS A 169 7.50 5.41 -12.99
C LYS A 169 8.27 4.95 -14.22
N ILE A 170 7.83 5.35 -15.40
CA ILE A 170 8.45 4.99 -16.68
C ILE A 170 9.64 5.90 -16.97
N MET A 171 9.43 7.22 -16.86
CA MET A 171 10.46 8.22 -17.07
C MET A 171 10.11 9.55 -16.42
N THR A 172 11.10 10.42 -16.35
CA THR A 172 10.93 11.84 -16.10
C THR A 172 11.41 12.59 -17.35
N ARG A 173 10.64 13.55 -17.83
CA ARG A 173 11.00 14.37 -19.00
C ARG A 173 10.53 15.81 -18.82
N VAL A 174 11.02 16.70 -19.67
CA VAL A 174 10.49 18.06 -19.79
C VAL A 174 9.47 18.09 -20.94
N GLN A 175 8.28 18.61 -20.67
CA GLN A 175 7.21 18.80 -21.65
C GLN A 175 6.73 20.23 -21.57
N ASN A 176 6.87 20.98 -22.68
CA ASN A 176 6.54 22.43 -22.76
C ASN A 176 7.17 23.23 -21.61
N GLY A 177 8.45 22.99 -21.31
CA GLY A 177 9.18 23.67 -20.23
C GLY A 177 8.87 23.18 -18.80
N THR A 178 7.91 22.27 -18.61
CA THR A 178 7.51 21.75 -17.31
C THR A 178 8.07 20.34 -17.09
N PRO A 179 8.79 20.08 -15.97
CA PRO A 179 9.19 18.73 -15.61
C PRO A 179 7.97 17.86 -15.31
N VAL A 180 7.87 16.71 -15.97
CA VAL A 180 6.76 15.77 -15.80
C VAL A 180 7.28 14.37 -15.52
N MET A 181 6.49 13.61 -14.76
CA MET A 181 6.64 12.18 -14.60
C MET A 181 5.63 11.45 -15.48
N VAL A 182 6.08 10.41 -16.14
CA VAL A 182 5.24 9.50 -16.91
C VAL A 182 5.06 8.23 -16.10
N LEU A 183 3.82 7.91 -15.76
CA LEU A 183 3.44 6.80 -14.91
C LEU A 183 2.58 5.80 -15.69
N LYS A 184 2.65 4.53 -15.31
CA LYS A 184 1.66 3.50 -15.66
C LYS A 184 1.08 2.90 -14.38
N PHE A 185 -0.19 2.51 -14.43
CA PHE A 185 -0.89 1.91 -13.31
C PHE A 185 -1.28 0.47 -13.64
N TYR A 186 -1.18 -0.41 -12.66
CA TYR A 186 -1.48 -1.83 -12.81
C TYR A 186 -2.38 -2.28 -11.69
N GLN A 187 -3.38 -3.08 -12.02
CA GLN A 187 -4.18 -3.76 -11.00
C GLN A 187 -3.30 -4.77 -10.29
N GLY A 188 -3.22 -4.69 -8.97
CA GLY A 188 -2.50 -5.69 -8.18
C GLY A 188 -3.17 -7.06 -8.33
N ARG A 189 -2.51 -7.99 -9.01
CA ARG A 189 -2.91 -9.38 -9.16
C ARG A 189 -1.99 -10.28 -8.35
N GLU A 190 -2.46 -11.47 -8.04
CA GLU A 190 -1.64 -12.51 -7.40
C GLU A 190 -0.56 -13.04 -8.37
N ASP A 191 -0.88 -13.02 -9.68
CA ASP A 191 0.03 -13.36 -10.75
C ASP A 191 0.67 -12.08 -11.30
N ILE A 192 1.97 -11.92 -11.01
CA ILE A 192 2.77 -10.78 -11.45
C ILE A 192 2.93 -10.77 -12.97
N GLU A 193 3.04 -11.96 -13.62
CA GLU A 193 3.19 -12.04 -15.07
C GLU A 193 1.94 -11.55 -15.79
N GLU A 194 0.76 -11.92 -15.30
CA GLU A 194 -0.50 -11.41 -15.82
C GLU A 194 -0.69 -9.89 -15.58
N MET A 195 -0.11 -9.37 -14.51
CA MET A 195 -0.13 -7.94 -14.23
C MET A 195 0.64 -7.14 -15.29
N TRP A 196 1.79 -7.64 -15.74
CA TRP A 196 2.61 -6.97 -16.75
C TRP A 196 1.98 -6.96 -18.14
N LYS A 197 1.06 -7.88 -18.42
CA LYS A 197 0.32 -7.92 -19.69
C LYS A 197 -0.73 -6.81 -19.81
N GLN A 198 -1.04 -6.10 -18.71
CA GLN A 198 -1.97 -4.96 -18.76
C GLN A 198 -1.24 -3.75 -19.33
N ASP A 199 -1.49 -3.43 -20.58
CA ASP A 199 -0.97 -2.21 -21.20
C ASP A 199 -1.86 -1.01 -20.87
N THR A 200 -1.57 -0.34 -19.75
CA THR A 200 -2.29 0.87 -19.36
C THR A 200 -1.72 2.08 -20.08
N PRO A 201 -2.56 3.08 -20.48
CA PRO A 201 -2.05 4.30 -21.08
C PRO A 201 -1.09 5.01 -20.13
N PRO A 202 -0.07 5.67 -20.63
CA PRO A 202 0.80 6.49 -19.82
C PRO A 202 0.01 7.68 -19.25
N VAL A 203 0.18 7.93 -17.96
CA VAL A 203 -0.38 9.09 -17.28
C VAL A 203 0.72 10.09 -17.02
N ILE A 204 0.51 11.34 -17.42
CA ILE A 204 1.48 12.42 -17.29
C ILE A 204 1.11 13.26 -16.08
N VAL A 205 2.05 13.44 -15.15
CA VAL A 205 1.87 14.22 -13.93
C VAL A 205 2.96 15.29 -13.86
N ALA A 206 2.60 16.55 -13.74
CA ALA A 206 3.56 17.63 -13.54
C ALA A 206 4.27 17.44 -12.18
N ARG A 207 5.61 17.47 -12.17
CA ARG A 207 6.42 17.13 -11.00
C ARG A 207 6.20 18.08 -9.82
N ASP A 208 5.98 19.37 -10.13
CA ASP A 208 5.76 20.46 -9.16
C ASP A 208 4.31 20.56 -8.69
N SER A 209 3.37 19.82 -9.30
CA SER A 209 2.00 19.71 -8.82
C SER A 209 1.94 18.96 -7.47
N GLU A 210 0.85 19.12 -6.72
CA GLU A 210 0.62 18.37 -5.49
C GLU A 210 0.74 16.84 -5.71
N ASN A 211 0.07 16.32 -6.72
CA ASN A 211 0.17 14.90 -7.08
C ASN A 211 1.59 14.50 -7.48
N GLY A 212 2.31 15.39 -8.18
CA GLY A 212 3.69 15.17 -8.60
C GLY A 212 4.65 15.05 -7.42
N ARG A 213 4.53 15.94 -6.45
CA ARG A 213 5.32 15.87 -5.20
C ARG A 213 5.04 14.58 -4.43
N ARG A 214 3.78 14.21 -4.26
CA ARG A 214 3.39 12.95 -3.59
C ARG A 214 3.95 11.71 -4.30
N PHE A 215 3.88 11.65 -5.62
CA PHE A 215 4.51 10.56 -6.36
C PHE A 215 6.02 10.57 -6.24
N HIS A 216 6.65 11.75 -6.28
CA HIS A 216 8.08 11.87 -6.10
C HIS A 216 8.52 11.26 -4.75
N GLU A 217 7.86 11.61 -3.66
CA GLU A 217 8.09 11.02 -2.35
C GLU A 217 7.89 9.51 -2.33
N ILE A 218 6.81 9.01 -2.95
CA ILE A 218 6.54 7.58 -3.05
C ILE A 218 7.66 6.84 -3.80
N PHE A 219 8.18 7.41 -4.89
CA PHE A 219 9.20 6.76 -5.70
C PHE A 219 10.63 6.97 -5.22
N GLN A 220 10.89 7.98 -4.40
CA GLN A 220 12.21 8.18 -3.78
C GLN A 220 12.51 7.19 -2.66
N ARG A 221 11.51 6.52 -2.15
CA ARG A 221 11.70 5.56 -1.05
C ARG A 221 12.47 4.36 -1.56
N ASP A 222 13.62 4.13 -0.96
CA ASP A 222 14.45 2.97 -1.23
C ASP A 222 13.91 1.76 -0.45
N PRO A 223 13.48 0.68 -1.14
CA PRO A 223 13.04 -0.54 -0.47
C PRO A 223 14.09 -1.14 0.47
N SER A 224 15.38 -0.98 0.15
CA SER A 224 16.49 -1.50 0.96
C SER A 224 16.70 -0.73 2.25
N GLN A 225 16.18 0.50 2.36
CA GLN A 225 16.30 1.37 3.53
C GLN A 225 15.01 1.43 4.37
N SER A 226 14.03 0.59 4.05
CA SER A 226 12.80 0.54 4.85
C SER A 226 13.13 0.09 6.27
N ARG A 227 12.78 0.92 7.23
CA ARG A 227 12.87 0.56 8.65
C ARG A 227 11.77 -0.45 8.98
N PRO A 228 12.01 -1.35 9.93
CA PRO A 228 10.94 -2.18 10.48
C PRO A 228 9.74 -1.32 10.87
N GLY A 229 8.54 -1.72 10.46
CA GLY A 229 7.32 -0.96 10.71
C GLY A 229 7.05 0.21 9.73
N ASP A 230 7.87 0.42 8.69
CA ASP A 230 7.57 1.42 7.66
C ASP A 230 6.42 0.92 6.75
N PRO A 231 5.23 1.57 6.78
CA PRO A 231 4.07 1.11 6.03
C PRO A 231 4.20 1.32 4.51
N ARG A 232 5.25 2.03 4.09
CA ARG A 232 5.39 2.51 2.72
C ARG A 232 6.03 1.50 1.80
N LEU A 233 6.60 0.42 2.35
CA LEU A 233 7.37 -0.57 1.59
C LEU A 233 6.99 -1.97 2.02
N TRP A 234 6.51 -2.73 1.06
CA TRP A 234 6.21 -4.14 1.21
C TRP A 234 7.34 -4.95 0.59
N HIS A 235 7.98 -5.80 1.36
CA HIS A 235 9.15 -6.59 0.95
C HIS A 235 8.94 -7.47 -0.29
N ARG A 236 7.69 -7.67 -0.68
CA ARG A 236 7.33 -8.55 -1.80
C ARG A 236 6.81 -7.80 -3.01
N ASP A 237 6.75 -6.50 -2.95
CA ASP A 237 6.34 -5.71 -4.12
C ASP A 237 7.45 -5.79 -5.18
N PRO A 238 7.07 -5.88 -6.46
CA PRO A 238 8.06 -5.81 -7.53
C PRO A 238 8.88 -4.51 -7.44
N GLN A 239 10.19 -4.63 -7.66
CA GLN A 239 11.15 -3.56 -7.39
C GLN A 239 10.78 -2.19 -8.00
N ASP A 240 10.22 -2.18 -9.22
CA ASP A 240 9.86 -0.97 -9.95
C ASP A 240 8.44 -0.47 -9.65
N LEU A 241 7.71 -1.15 -8.79
CA LEU A 241 6.32 -0.84 -8.48
C LEU A 241 6.19 -0.23 -7.10
N ARG A 242 5.22 0.66 -6.97
CA ARG A 242 4.82 1.23 -5.68
C ARG A 242 3.32 1.11 -5.52
N ARG A 243 2.87 0.67 -4.36
CA ARG A 243 1.46 0.67 -3.99
C ARG A 243 0.97 2.09 -3.88
N VAL A 244 -0.17 2.35 -4.49
CA VAL A 244 -0.80 3.66 -4.41
C VAL A 244 -2.31 3.52 -4.27
N ARG A 245 -2.91 4.43 -3.56
CA ARG A 245 -4.33 4.68 -3.55
C ARG A 245 -4.56 6.01 -4.24
N VAL A 246 -5.26 5.99 -5.37
CA VAL A 246 -5.40 7.15 -6.26
C VAL A 246 -6.82 7.31 -6.75
N GLN A 247 -7.21 8.55 -7.00
CA GLN A 247 -8.39 8.87 -7.79
C GLN A 247 -7.96 9.15 -9.22
N LEU A 248 -8.55 8.41 -10.15
CA LEU A 248 -8.30 8.54 -11.58
C LEU A 248 -9.60 8.91 -12.29
N ARG A 249 -9.47 9.66 -13.38
CA ARG A 249 -10.59 9.93 -14.29
C ARG A 249 -10.12 10.04 -15.73
N TRP A 250 -11.03 9.77 -16.64
CA TRP A 250 -10.84 10.05 -18.04
C TRP A 250 -11.16 11.52 -18.33
N LYS A 251 -10.36 12.16 -19.18
CA LYS A 251 -10.62 13.48 -19.75
C LYS A 251 -10.62 13.39 -21.25
N THR A 252 -11.41 14.26 -21.89
CA THR A 252 -11.42 14.44 -23.34
C THR A 252 -10.59 15.67 -23.69
N GLY A 253 -9.65 15.51 -24.61
CA GLY A 253 -8.83 16.57 -25.17
C GLY A 253 -9.54 17.35 -26.29
N LYS A 254 -8.80 18.21 -26.98
CA LYS A 254 -9.33 19.09 -28.03
C LYS A 254 -9.83 18.32 -29.27
N ASP A 255 -9.21 17.17 -29.56
CA ASP A 255 -9.49 16.38 -30.76
C ASP A 255 -10.33 15.13 -30.42
N ASP A 256 -11.16 15.22 -29.37
CA ASP A 256 -11.91 14.11 -28.80
C ASP A 256 -11.04 12.94 -28.32
N GLU A 257 -9.72 13.13 -28.30
CA GLU A 257 -8.81 12.15 -27.75
C GLU A 257 -9.02 12.02 -26.24
N ARG A 258 -9.17 10.81 -25.78
CA ARG A 258 -9.35 10.52 -24.36
C ARG A 258 -8.02 10.14 -23.70
N TYR A 259 -7.75 10.71 -22.55
CA TYR A 259 -6.56 10.46 -21.77
C TYR A 259 -6.88 10.32 -20.27
N LEU A 260 -6.11 9.48 -19.63
CA LEU A 260 -6.22 9.21 -18.20
C LEU A 260 -5.44 10.24 -17.39
N VAL A 261 -6.05 10.76 -16.33
CA VAL A 261 -5.39 11.71 -15.41
C VAL A 261 -5.50 11.23 -13.96
N VAL A 262 -4.50 11.59 -13.17
CA VAL A 262 -4.56 11.50 -11.71
C VAL A 262 -5.28 12.73 -11.21
N ASP A 263 -6.43 12.52 -10.62
CA ASP A 263 -7.17 13.59 -9.96
C ASP A 263 -6.58 13.85 -8.57
N ARG A 264 -6.31 12.80 -7.81
CA ARG A 264 -5.70 12.90 -6.49
C ARG A 264 -4.90 11.65 -6.13
N VAL A 265 -3.73 11.82 -5.51
CA VAL A 265 -3.02 10.75 -4.78
C VAL A 265 -3.51 10.76 -3.35
N LEU A 266 -4.12 9.66 -2.92
CA LEU A 266 -4.69 9.51 -1.58
C LEU A 266 -3.67 8.96 -0.59
N ALA A 267 -2.93 7.91 -0.99
CA ALA A 267 -1.92 7.28 -0.14
C ALA A 267 -0.85 6.55 -0.96
N GLY A 268 0.32 6.33 -0.37
CA GLY A 268 1.39 5.47 -0.90
C GLY A 268 1.28 4.02 -0.37
N ASN A 269 0.07 3.54 -0.10
CA ASN A 269 -0.25 2.21 0.39
C ASN A 269 -1.71 1.87 0.05
N TRP A 270 -2.16 0.65 0.40
CA TRP A 270 -3.55 0.20 0.16
C TRP A 270 -4.43 0.20 1.41
N LEU A 271 -3.94 0.66 2.54
CA LEU A 271 -4.67 0.67 3.80
C LEU A 271 -5.91 1.58 3.71
N SER A 272 -7.00 1.16 4.35
CA SER A 272 -8.23 1.96 4.36
C SER A 272 -8.20 3.08 5.39
N GLY A 273 -7.24 3.05 6.30
CA GLY A 273 -7.11 3.99 7.42
C GLY A 273 -7.89 3.58 8.66
N ALA A 274 -7.32 3.82 9.82
CA ALA A 274 -7.92 3.49 11.12
C ALA A 274 -9.03 4.47 11.55
N GLY A 275 -9.68 5.18 10.64
CA GLY A 275 -10.69 6.19 10.96
C GLY A 275 -11.74 6.40 9.87
N GLY A 276 -11.77 5.59 8.82
CA GLY A 276 -12.79 5.69 7.76
C GLY A 276 -12.46 6.68 6.64
N GLU A 277 -11.59 7.62 6.85
CA GLU A 277 -10.94 8.40 5.80
C GLU A 277 -9.49 7.93 5.75
N GLY A 278 -9.07 7.44 4.61
CA GLY A 278 -7.78 6.78 4.48
C GLY A 278 -6.63 7.64 4.98
N SER A 279 -5.67 6.99 5.61
CA SER A 279 -4.43 7.64 6.03
C SER A 279 -3.82 8.41 4.87
N SER A 280 -3.76 9.73 4.99
CA SER A 280 -3.06 10.57 4.04
C SER A 280 -1.55 10.32 4.12
N LEU A 281 -0.82 10.65 3.07
CA LEU A 281 0.65 10.63 3.14
C LEU A 281 1.17 11.54 4.28
N GLU A 282 0.41 12.56 4.65
CA GLU A 282 0.70 13.49 5.74
C GLU A 282 0.71 12.82 7.12
N GLU A 283 -0.19 11.84 7.38
CA GLU A 283 -0.19 11.11 8.66
C GLU A 283 1.08 10.29 8.88
N PHE A 284 1.73 9.85 7.80
CA PHE A 284 2.99 9.11 7.88
C PHE A 284 4.23 9.99 7.70
N SER A 285 4.10 11.20 7.16
CA SER A 285 5.22 12.15 7.01
C SER A 285 5.62 12.78 8.33
N ASN A 286 4.65 13.02 9.23
CA ASN A 286 4.87 13.66 10.53
C ASN A 286 5.68 12.80 11.53
N VAL A 287 5.97 11.53 11.21
CA VAL A 287 6.88 10.70 12.02
C VAL A 287 8.32 11.24 11.98
N ARG A 288 8.69 11.97 10.92
CA ARG A 288 10.03 12.57 10.80
C ARG A 288 10.23 13.75 11.74
N GLU A 289 9.23 14.59 11.96
CA GLU A 289 9.33 15.79 12.80
C GLU A 289 9.33 15.47 14.29
N ALA A 290 8.61 14.42 14.70
CA ALA A 290 8.58 14.01 16.10
C ALA A 290 9.88 13.32 16.58
N SER A 291 10.77 12.90 15.68
CA SER A 291 12.01 12.22 16.01
C SER A 291 13.25 13.12 16.12
N GLY A 292 13.09 14.44 16.04
CA GLY A 292 14.14 15.41 16.40
C GLY A 292 15.46 15.28 15.61
N GLN A 293 15.38 15.08 14.29
CA GLN A 293 16.56 15.21 13.43
C GLN A 293 16.57 16.59 12.78
N GLU A 294 17.32 17.51 13.38
CA GLU A 294 17.85 18.67 12.68
C GLU A 294 18.73 18.18 11.53
N GLU A 295 18.21 18.25 10.30
CA GLU A 295 19.05 18.12 9.12
C GLU A 295 19.91 19.38 9.01
N ASN A 296 21.21 19.22 9.21
CA ASN A 296 22.19 20.20 8.80
C ASN A 296 22.04 20.43 7.29
N HIS A 297 21.51 21.57 6.94
CA HIS A 297 21.44 22.10 5.59
C HIS A 297 22.88 22.33 5.11
N VAL A 298 23.42 21.40 4.32
CA VAL A 298 24.63 21.67 3.54
C VAL A 298 24.20 22.47 2.32
N ASP A 299 24.47 23.77 2.43
CA ASP A 299 24.35 24.73 1.35
C ASP A 299 25.38 24.38 0.24
N LEU A 300 24.91 23.81 -0.85
CA LEU A 300 25.66 23.66 -2.08
C LEU A 300 25.29 24.80 -3.04
N SER A 301 25.61 26.02 -2.63
CA SER A 301 25.73 27.15 -3.53
C SER A 301 27.17 27.23 -4.04
N SER A 302 27.29 27.41 -5.35
CA SER A 302 28.45 27.78 -6.14
C SER A 302 29.48 26.68 -6.45
N ASP A 303 29.46 26.25 -7.72
CA ASP A 303 30.62 26.47 -8.58
C ASP A 303 30.17 26.54 -10.04
N GLU A 304 30.23 27.76 -10.57
CA GLU A 304 30.36 28.07 -11.99
C GLU A 304 31.70 27.49 -12.48
N VAL A 305 31.69 26.75 -13.56
CA VAL A 305 32.88 26.67 -14.45
C VAL A 305 32.40 26.59 -15.90
N GLU A 306 32.89 27.54 -16.65
CA GLU A 306 33.06 27.78 -18.09
C GLU A 306 32.74 26.63 -19.07
#